data_f32429fac161badc6fd6577ff69891c7
#
_entry.id   f32429fac161badc6fd6577ff69891c7
#
_cell.length_a   1.000
_cell.length_b   1.000
_cell.length_c   1.000
_cell.angle_alpha   90.00
_cell.angle_beta   90.00
_cell.angle_gamma   90.00
#
_symmetry.space_group_name_H-M   'P 1'
#
loop_
_entity.id
_entity.type
_entity.pdbx_description
1 polymer ?
#
loop_
_entity_poly.entity_id
_entity_poly.type
_entity_poly.pdbx_seq_one_letter_code
_entity_poly.pdbx_strand_id
1 'polypeptide(L)'
;MLAVVSALLLVEVTSRSGVAWRLITFTYQANILAAAYYAWTLFSPRADARTGLRGAVVLYVVVAGVVWNLLLTGRSMGYTPANFLLHVVVPILAVTDWLLVGRGTSLGKWWHPIAWLAYPAAYLGVALVVLNRVGRRAPYYFLDPGSVGIAAVTVNVTVLAAGFVGLGYLLLAAARLRSANT
;
A
#
# COMPACT_ATOMS: atom_id res chain seq x y z
N MET A 1 8.22 11.71 -4.40
CA MET A 1 8.53 10.98 -5.65
C MET A 1 9.92 10.36 -5.64
N LEU A 2 11.02 11.12 -5.45
CA LEU A 2 12.38 10.57 -5.50
C LEU A 2 12.58 9.34 -4.61
N ALA A 3 12.12 9.36 -3.36
CA ALA A 3 12.29 8.24 -2.44
C ALA A 3 11.66 6.93 -2.95
N VAL A 4 10.43 6.98 -3.50
CA VAL A 4 9.76 5.77 -4.02
C VAL A 4 10.44 5.25 -5.29
N VAL A 5 10.88 6.14 -6.18
CA VAL A 5 11.62 5.74 -7.38
C VAL A 5 12.97 5.13 -7.01
N SER A 6 13.72 5.77 -6.09
CA SER A 6 14.98 5.21 -5.58
C SER A 6 14.80 3.85 -4.92
N ALA A 7 13.72 3.67 -4.14
CA ALA A 7 13.40 2.39 -3.52
C ALA A 7 13.15 1.29 -4.56
N LEU A 8 12.35 1.58 -5.60
CA LEU A 8 12.07 0.63 -6.69
C LEU A 8 13.33 0.28 -7.48
N LEU A 9 14.14 1.28 -7.84
CA LEU A 9 15.43 1.05 -8.53
C LEU A 9 16.37 0.19 -7.67
N LEU A 10 16.47 0.45 -6.37
CA LEU A 10 17.30 -0.32 -5.47
C LEU A 10 16.83 -1.78 -5.38
N VAL A 11 15.52 -2.03 -5.37
CA VAL A 11 14.97 -3.40 -5.46
C VAL A 11 15.39 -4.07 -6.77
N GLU A 12 15.33 -3.38 -7.90
CA GLU A 12 15.73 -3.97 -9.20
C GLU A 12 17.21 -4.37 -9.21
N VAL A 13 18.08 -3.57 -8.61
CA VAL A 13 19.53 -3.81 -8.59
C VAL A 13 19.92 -4.86 -7.55
N THR A 14 19.26 -4.90 -6.39
CA THR A 14 19.68 -5.74 -5.26
C THR A 14 18.89 -7.04 -5.12
N SER A 15 17.69 -7.13 -5.68
CA SER A 15 16.85 -8.31 -5.52
C SER A 15 17.25 -9.42 -6.49
N ARG A 16 17.45 -10.62 -5.94
CA ARG A 16 17.67 -11.86 -6.72
C ARG A 16 16.36 -12.48 -7.22
N SER A 17 15.20 -12.00 -6.78
CA SER A 17 13.90 -12.48 -7.25
C SER A 17 13.61 -11.95 -8.66
N GLY A 18 12.97 -12.77 -9.50
CA GLY A 18 12.55 -12.34 -10.84
C GLY A 18 11.51 -11.21 -10.80
N VAL A 19 11.50 -10.35 -11.83
CA VAL A 19 10.56 -9.21 -11.94
C VAL A 19 9.11 -9.65 -11.77
N ALA A 20 8.72 -10.78 -12.39
CA ALA A 20 7.36 -11.32 -12.28
C ALA A 20 6.96 -11.63 -10.84
N TRP A 21 7.88 -12.14 -10.02
CA TRP A 21 7.62 -12.42 -8.61
C TRP A 21 7.42 -11.13 -7.79
N ARG A 22 8.22 -10.12 -8.06
CA ARG A 22 8.06 -8.80 -7.41
C ARG A 22 6.73 -8.16 -7.77
N LEU A 23 6.34 -8.19 -9.04
CA LEU A 23 5.06 -7.66 -9.52
C LEU A 23 3.84 -8.35 -8.90
N ILE A 24 3.97 -9.58 -8.40
CA ILE A 24 2.90 -10.28 -7.69
C ILE A 24 2.73 -9.75 -6.25
N THR A 25 3.71 -9.09 -5.65
CA THR A 25 3.59 -8.59 -4.28
C THR A 25 2.82 -7.27 -4.21
N PHE A 26 1.92 -7.16 -3.22
CA PHE A 26 1.16 -5.93 -3.00
C PHE A 26 2.05 -4.72 -2.72
N THR A 27 3.11 -4.89 -1.94
CA THR A 27 4.07 -3.83 -1.64
C THR A 27 4.66 -3.21 -2.90
N TYR A 28 5.13 -4.04 -3.82
CA TYR A 28 5.75 -3.55 -5.04
C TYR A 28 4.75 -2.81 -5.92
N GLN A 29 3.54 -3.36 -6.07
CA GLN A 29 2.44 -2.72 -6.80
C GLN A 29 2.02 -1.39 -6.15
N ALA A 30 1.87 -1.33 -4.82
CA ALA A 30 1.51 -0.11 -4.10
C ALA A 30 2.56 1.00 -4.32
N ASN A 31 3.85 0.64 -4.30
CA ASN A 31 4.92 1.60 -4.55
C ASN A 31 5.00 2.04 -6.02
N ILE A 32 4.71 1.16 -6.99
CA ILE A 32 4.58 1.55 -8.41
C ILE A 32 3.43 2.54 -8.59
N LEU A 33 2.26 2.26 -7.99
CA LEU A 33 1.11 3.17 -8.04
C LEU A 33 1.45 4.53 -7.41
N ALA A 34 2.19 4.54 -6.31
CA ALA A 34 2.67 5.77 -5.68
C ALA A 34 3.64 6.53 -6.61
N ALA A 35 4.62 5.84 -7.20
CA ALA A 35 5.54 6.45 -8.15
C ALA A 35 4.81 7.06 -9.34
N ALA A 36 3.87 6.32 -9.93
CA ALA A 36 3.07 6.77 -11.07
C ALA A 36 2.17 7.97 -10.71
N TYR A 37 1.49 7.92 -9.55
CA TYR A 37 0.65 9.02 -9.08
C TYR A 37 1.48 10.29 -8.85
N TYR A 38 2.57 10.20 -8.08
CA TYR A 38 3.42 11.36 -7.82
C TYR A 38 4.13 11.88 -9.07
N ALA A 39 4.50 11.02 -10.02
CA ALA A 39 4.99 11.46 -11.32
C ALA A 39 3.91 12.23 -12.09
N TRP A 40 2.66 11.74 -12.09
CA TRP A 40 1.56 12.41 -12.75
C TRP A 40 1.26 13.80 -12.14
N THR A 41 1.37 13.97 -10.82
CA THR A 41 1.16 15.28 -10.18
C THR A 41 2.20 16.33 -10.61
N LEU A 42 3.39 15.93 -11.06
CA LEU A 42 4.39 16.87 -11.58
C LEU A 42 3.99 17.52 -12.91
N PHE A 43 3.20 16.80 -13.71
CA PHE A 43 2.80 17.24 -15.04
C PHE A 43 1.33 17.71 -15.12
N SER A 44 0.54 17.48 -14.06
CA SER A 44 -0.90 17.78 -14.06
C SER A 44 -1.39 18.29 -12.70
N PRO A 45 -1.66 19.59 -12.58
CA PRO A 45 -2.31 20.14 -11.38
C PRO A 45 -3.67 19.50 -11.06
N ARG A 46 -4.37 19.01 -12.11
CA ARG A 46 -5.64 18.29 -11.93
C ARG A 46 -5.47 16.97 -11.22
N ALA A 47 -4.32 16.30 -11.34
CA ALA A 47 -4.01 15.07 -10.63
C ALA A 47 -3.86 15.34 -9.13
N ASP A 48 -3.19 16.42 -8.76
CA ASP A 48 -2.98 16.84 -7.38
C ASP A 48 -4.30 17.15 -6.65
N ALA A 49 -5.29 17.70 -7.37
CA ALA A 49 -6.62 17.98 -6.84
C ALA A 49 -7.48 16.72 -6.59
N ARG A 50 -7.06 15.53 -7.03
CA ARG A 50 -7.83 14.28 -6.88
C ARG A 50 -7.61 13.65 -5.49
N THR A 51 -8.19 14.24 -4.46
CA THR A 51 -8.07 13.79 -3.06
C THR A 51 -8.37 12.30 -2.87
N GLY A 52 -9.35 11.74 -3.60
CA GLY A 52 -9.68 10.31 -3.52
C GLY A 52 -8.54 9.40 -3.97
N LEU A 53 -7.90 9.72 -5.10
CA LEU A 53 -6.75 8.96 -5.60
C LEU A 53 -5.52 9.11 -4.69
N ARG A 54 -5.24 10.33 -4.25
CA ARG A 54 -4.14 10.60 -3.33
C ARG A 54 -4.29 9.78 -2.05
N GLY A 55 -5.48 9.82 -1.43
CA GLY A 55 -5.75 9.03 -0.22
C GLY A 55 -5.61 7.53 -0.42
N ALA A 56 -6.07 6.99 -1.56
CA ALA A 56 -5.88 5.59 -1.91
C ALA A 56 -4.40 5.20 -1.96
N VAL A 57 -3.60 5.95 -2.70
CA VAL A 57 -2.16 5.70 -2.86
C VAL A 57 -1.42 5.79 -1.53
N VAL A 58 -1.70 6.82 -0.72
CA VAL A 58 -1.13 6.96 0.63
C VAL A 58 -1.50 5.76 1.50
N LEU A 59 -2.77 5.37 1.51
CA LEU A 59 -3.24 4.23 2.30
C LEU A 59 -2.56 2.92 1.87
N TYR A 60 -2.38 2.69 0.57
CA TYR A 60 -1.75 1.46 0.06
C TYR A 60 -0.30 1.30 0.53
N VAL A 61 0.50 2.36 0.46
CA VAL A 61 1.88 2.29 0.94
C VAL A 61 1.97 2.23 2.47
N VAL A 62 1.06 2.90 3.19
CA VAL A 62 0.98 2.83 4.66
C VAL A 62 0.63 1.41 5.11
N VAL A 63 -0.38 0.78 4.52
CA VAL A 63 -0.75 -0.61 4.84
C VAL A 63 0.38 -1.56 4.50
N ALA A 64 1.04 -1.41 3.34
CA ALA A 64 2.21 -2.20 3.00
C ALA A 64 3.32 -2.07 4.06
N GLY A 65 3.57 -0.85 4.54
CA GLY A 65 4.52 -0.58 5.62
C GLY A 65 4.12 -1.24 6.94
N VAL A 66 2.86 -1.06 7.37
CA VAL A 66 2.35 -1.64 8.63
C VAL A 66 2.41 -3.16 8.60
N VAL A 67 1.89 -3.79 7.54
CA VAL A 67 1.89 -5.25 7.39
C VAL A 67 3.31 -5.80 7.40
N TRP A 68 4.24 -5.15 6.71
CA TRP A 68 5.62 -5.60 6.69
C TRP A 68 6.27 -5.50 8.07
N ASN A 69 6.14 -4.36 8.74
CA ASN A 69 6.74 -4.14 10.06
C ASN A 69 6.16 -5.08 11.13
N LEU A 70 4.85 -5.38 11.08
CA LEU A 70 4.19 -6.21 12.09
C LEU A 70 4.29 -7.71 11.81
N LEU A 71 4.22 -8.13 10.53
CA LEU A 71 4.04 -9.54 10.19
C LEU A 71 5.21 -10.16 9.42
N LEU A 72 6.02 -9.36 8.72
CA LEU A 72 6.96 -9.89 7.73
C LEU A 72 8.43 -9.65 8.09
N THR A 73 8.76 -8.70 8.95
CA THR A 73 10.16 -8.33 9.28
C THR A 73 10.97 -9.52 9.76
N GLY A 74 10.41 -10.36 10.63
CA GLY A 74 11.05 -11.55 11.14
C GLY A 74 11.08 -12.76 10.19
N ARG A 75 10.38 -12.69 9.06
CA ARG A 75 10.24 -13.78 8.08
C ARG A 75 10.79 -13.44 6.69
N SER A 76 11.19 -12.22 6.47
CA SER A 76 11.80 -11.73 5.23
C SER A 76 13.28 -11.39 5.48
N MET A 77 13.94 -10.81 4.47
CA MET A 77 15.35 -10.43 4.56
C MET A 77 15.66 -9.27 5.55
N GLY A 78 14.72 -8.93 6.44
CA GLY A 78 14.90 -7.86 7.42
C GLY A 78 14.99 -6.47 6.79
N TYR A 79 15.60 -5.51 7.51
CA TYR A 79 15.75 -4.13 7.07
C TYR A 79 16.93 -3.95 6.09
N THR A 80 16.84 -4.55 4.91
CA THR A 80 17.72 -4.14 3.81
C THR A 80 17.43 -2.68 3.44
N PRO A 81 18.37 -1.94 2.81
CA PRO A 81 18.12 -0.56 2.38
C PRO A 81 16.84 -0.41 1.54
N ALA A 82 16.59 -1.37 0.63
CA ALA A 82 15.38 -1.39 -0.18
C ALA A 82 14.11 -1.57 0.67
N ASN A 83 14.09 -2.56 1.58
CA ASN A 83 12.96 -2.79 2.47
C ASN A 83 12.71 -1.61 3.40
N PHE A 84 13.75 -0.99 3.94
CA PHE A 84 13.63 0.19 4.78
C PHE A 84 12.99 1.35 4.01
N LEU A 85 13.42 1.61 2.78
CA LEU A 85 12.82 2.64 1.95
C LEU A 85 11.34 2.34 1.65
N LEU A 86 11.02 1.12 1.20
CA LEU A 86 9.65 0.77 0.79
C LEU A 86 8.64 0.73 1.94
N HIS A 87 9.07 0.30 3.14
CA HIS A 87 8.15 -0.01 4.23
C HIS A 87 8.23 0.96 5.42
N VAL A 88 9.20 1.89 5.42
CA VAL A 88 9.35 2.90 6.46
C VAL A 88 9.37 4.30 5.84
N VAL A 89 10.35 4.60 5.01
CA VAL A 89 10.55 5.96 4.49
C VAL A 89 9.41 6.41 3.59
N VAL A 90 9.04 5.59 2.59
CA VAL A 90 7.96 5.93 1.65
C VAL A 90 6.61 6.11 2.35
N PRO A 91 6.15 5.21 3.25
CA PRO A 91 4.93 5.43 4.03
C PRO A 91 4.95 6.71 4.87
N ILE A 92 6.05 7.01 5.56
CA ILE A 92 6.19 8.24 6.36
C ILE A 92 6.07 9.47 5.46
N LEU A 93 6.80 9.52 4.35
CA LEU A 93 6.74 10.63 3.40
C LEU A 93 5.34 10.78 2.77
N ALA A 94 4.65 9.66 2.48
CA ALA A 94 3.30 9.69 1.94
C ALA A 94 2.28 10.25 2.94
N VAL A 95 2.38 9.89 4.22
CA VAL A 95 1.56 10.48 5.29
C VAL A 95 1.88 11.95 5.49
N THR A 96 3.16 12.31 5.48
CA THR A 96 3.60 13.71 5.59
C THR A 96 3.06 14.55 4.43
N ASP A 97 3.14 14.02 3.21
CA ASP A 97 2.56 14.66 2.02
C ASP A 97 1.03 14.82 2.14
N TRP A 98 0.33 13.77 2.60
CA TRP A 98 -1.11 13.83 2.85
C TRP A 98 -1.48 14.91 3.87
N LEU A 99 -0.73 14.99 4.96
CA LEU A 99 -1.01 15.92 6.04
C LEU A 99 -0.55 17.35 5.73
N LEU A 100 0.58 17.58 5.06
CA LEU A 100 1.18 18.90 4.93
C LEU A 100 0.95 19.54 3.56
N VAL A 101 0.94 18.76 2.48
CA VAL A 101 0.90 19.28 1.11
C VAL A 101 -0.49 19.16 0.51
N GLY A 102 -1.31 18.21 0.96
CA GLY A 102 -2.66 17.94 0.47
C GLY A 102 -3.58 19.16 0.56
N ARG A 103 -3.45 20.10 -0.38
CA ARG A 103 -4.22 21.35 -0.47
C ARG A 103 -5.54 21.19 -1.22
N GLY A 104 -6.04 19.96 -1.35
CA GLY A 104 -7.32 19.72 -2.01
C GLY A 104 -8.46 20.47 -1.33
N THR A 105 -9.18 21.28 -2.08
CA THR A 105 -10.36 22.05 -1.67
C THR A 105 -11.52 21.13 -1.24
N SER A 106 -11.45 19.84 -1.51
CA SER A 106 -12.43 18.85 -1.06
C SER A 106 -11.79 17.88 -0.06
N LEU A 107 -12.20 17.99 1.18
CA LEU A 107 -12.02 16.91 2.16
C LEU A 107 -12.57 15.62 1.55
N GLY A 108 -11.80 14.54 1.59
CA GLY A 108 -12.21 13.27 1.01
C GLY A 108 -13.62 12.86 1.47
N LYS A 109 -14.39 12.25 0.56
CA LYS A 109 -15.75 11.80 0.86
C LYS A 109 -15.71 10.67 1.88
N TRP A 110 -16.75 10.56 2.73
CA TRP A 110 -16.83 9.57 3.79
C TRP A 110 -16.73 8.11 3.30
N TRP A 111 -17.20 7.84 2.08
CA TRP A 111 -17.16 6.50 1.48
C TRP A 111 -15.81 6.13 0.83
N HIS A 112 -14.86 7.07 0.70
CA HIS A 112 -13.56 6.80 0.09
C HIS A 112 -12.80 5.64 0.75
N PRO A 113 -12.71 5.50 2.09
CA PRO A 113 -12.01 4.37 2.70
C PRO A 113 -12.56 3.01 2.28
N ILE A 114 -13.88 2.92 2.08
CA ILE A 114 -14.54 1.70 1.60
C ILE A 114 -14.20 1.47 0.12
N ALA A 115 -14.28 2.51 -0.71
CA ALA A 115 -13.94 2.40 -2.14
C ALA A 115 -12.46 2.05 -2.36
N TRP A 116 -11.57 2.47 -1.48
CA TRP A 116 -10.15 2.13 -1.55
C TRP A 116 -9.86 0.65 -1.32
N LEU A 117 -10.80 -0.13 -0.76
CA LEU A 117 -10.70 -1.58 -0.68
C LEU A 117 -10.80 -2.28 -2.06
N ALA A 118 -11.32 -1.62 -3.08
CA ALA A 118 -11.53 -2.27 -4.38
C ALA A 118 -10.23 -2.84 -4.97
N TYR A 119 -9.13 -2.09 -4.89
CA TYR A 119 -7.83 -2.55 -5.38
C TYR A 119 -7.22 -3.70 -4.55
N PRO A 120 -7.12 -3.61 -3.20
CA PRO A 120 -6.68 -4.73 -2.38
C PRO A 120 -7.57 -5.98 -2.51
N ALA A 121 -8.89 -5.82 -2.68
CA ALA A 121 -9.80 -6.94 -2.91
C ALA A 121 -9.53 -7.63 -4.27
N ALA A 122 -9.32 -6.85 -5.32
CA ALA A 122 -8.92 -7.39 -6.62
C ALA A 122 -7.55 -8.09 -6.54
N TYR A 123 -6.58 -7.48 -5.86
CA TYR A 123 -5.28 -8.08 -5.59
C TYR A 123 -5.41 -9.43 -4.86
N LEU A 124 -6.24 -9.47 -3.79
CA LEU A 124 -6.49 -10.68 -3.01
C LEU A 124 -7.12 -11.78 -3.87
N GLY A 125 -8.09 -11.42 -4.73
CA GLY A 125 -8.69 -12.36 -5.68
C GLY A 125 -7.65 -12.98 -6.61
N VAL A 126 -6.76 -12.18 -7.17
CA VAL A 126 -5.64 -12.65 -8.00
C VAL A 126 -4.69 -13.52 -7.17
N ALA A 127 -4.30 -13.09 -5.98
CA ALA A 127 -3.36 -13.80 -5.14
C ALA A 127 -3.88 -15.18 -4.70
N LEU A 128 -5.17 -15.28 -4.33
CA LEU A 128 -5.75 -16.54 -3.84
C LEU A 128 -6.22 -17.46 -4.97
N VAL A 129 -6.79 -16.91 -6.04
CA VAL A 129 -7.40 -17.73 -7.09
C VAL A 129 -6.39 -18.06 -8.20
N VAL A 130 -5.75 -17.02 -8.77
CA VAL A 130 -4.88 -17.21 -9.95
C VAL A 130 -3.59 -17.93 -9.56
N LEU A 131 -2.94 -17.53 -8.48
CA LEU A 131 -1.67 -18.12 -8.07
C LEU A 131 -1.83 -19.58 -7.65
N ASN A 132 -2.92 -19.92 -6.94
CA ASN A 132 -3.20 -21.32 -6.57
C ASN A 132 -3.45 -22.21 -7.80
N ARG A 133 -4.14 -21.69 -8.82
CA ARG A 133 -4.40 -22.44 -10.07
C ARG A 133 -3.15 -22.72 -10.88
N VAL A 134 -2.15 -21.87 -10.83
CA VAL A 134 -0.85 -22.06 -11.51
C VAL A 134 0.17 -22.78 -10.63
N GLY A 135 -0.24 -23.37 -9.52
CA GLY A 135 0.64 -24.11 -8.61
C GLY A 135 1.62 -23.24 -7.81
N ARG A 136 1.36 -21.94 -7.73
CA ARG A 136 2.17 -21.00 -6.93
C ARG A 136 1.49 -20.67 -5.63
N ARG A 137 2.28 -20.57 -4.56
CA ARG A 137 1.78 -20.12 -3.25
C ARG A 137 1.50 -18.62 -3.25
N ALA A 138 0.55 -18.20 -2.42
CA ALA A 138 0.31 -16.77 -2.17
C ALA A 138 1.63 -16.09 -1.72
N PRO A 139 1.88 -14.82 -2.12
CA PRO A 139 3.13 -14.14 -1.79
C PRO A 139 3.35 -13.94 -0.28
N TYR A 140 2.29 -14.05 0.50
CA TYR A 140 2.30 -13.87 1.95
C TYR A 140 1.80 -15.12 2.65
N TYR A 141 2.59 -15.64 3.61
CA TYR A 141 2.27 -16.88 4.33
C TYR A 141 0.90 -16.84 5.03
N PHE A 142 0.50 -15.68 5.55
CA PHE A 142 -0.78 -15.49 6.25
C PHE A 142 -2.01 -15.49 5.32
N LEU A 143 -1.79 -15.45 4.00
CA LEU A 143 -2.81 -15.60 2.95
C LEU A 143 -2.74 -16.96 2.24
N ASP A 144 -1.80 -17.83 2.63
CA ASP A 144 -1.65 -19.16 2.03
C ASP A 144 -2.44 -20.22 2.81
N PRO A 145 -3.57 -20.74 2.26
CA PRO A 145 -4.36 -21.78 2.94
C PRO A 145 -3.56 -23.04 3.26
N GLY A 146 -2.54 -23.36 2.46
CA GLY A 146 -1.64 -24.49 2.70
C GLY A 146 -0.72 -24.28 3.89
N SER A 147 -0.43 -23.02 4.24
CA SER A 147 0.45 -22.70 5.37
C SER A 147 -0.30 -22.51 6.69
N VAL A 148 -1.48 -21.88 6.67
CA VAL A 148 -2.19 -21.49 7.90
C VAL A 148 -3.63 -22.02 7.98
N GLY A 149 -4.14 -22.66 6.93
CA GLY A 149 -5.52 -23.16 6.85
C GLY A 149 -6.53 -22.08 6.43
N ILE A 150 -7.66 -22.52 5.87
CA ILE A 150 -8.69 -21.62 5.32
C ILE A 150 -9.30 -20.71 6.39
N ALA A 151 -9.59 -21.25 7.59
CA ALA A 151 -10.16 -20.47 8.68
C ALA A 151 -9.24 -19.30 9.08
N ALA A 152 -7.94 -19.55 9.24
CA ALA A 152 -6.97 -18.50 9.56
C ALA A 152 -6.84 -17.47 8.42
N VAL A 153 -6.85 -17.90 7.16
CA VAL A 153 -6.86 -16.97 6.01
C VAL A 153 -8.09 -16.06 6.06
N THR A 154 -9.28 -16.62 6.34
CA THR A 154 -10.51 -15.82 6.45
C THR A 154 -10.41 -14.77 7.56
N VAL A 155 -9.93 -15.16 8.74
CA VAL A 155 -9.70 -14.23 9.85
C VAL A 155 -8.68 -13.14 9.45
N ASN A 156 -7.56 -13.53 8.88
CA ASN A 156 -6.51 -12.60 8.45
C ASN A 156 -7.02 -11.58 7.43
N VAL A 157 -7.79 -12.04 6.43
CA VAL A 157 -8.41 -11.17 5.42
C VAL A 157 -9.39 -10.19 6.06
N THR A 158 -10.22 -10.66 6.99
CA THR A 158 -11.19 -9.81 7.71
C THR A 158 -10.48 -8.75 8.55
N VAL A 159 -9.45 -9.13 9.31
CA VAL A 159 -8.65 -8.21 10.12
C VAL A 159 -7.91 -7.19 9.25
N LEU A 160 -7.32 -7.65 8.14
CA LEU A 160 -6.66 -6.74 7.19
C LEU A 160 -7.65 -5.75 6.57
N ALA A 161 -8.84 -6.21 6.16
CA ALA A 161 -9.87 -5.34 5.59
C ALA A 161 -10.35 -4.30 6.61
N ALA A 162 -10.62 -4.73 7.84
CA ALA A 162 -11.01 -3.83 8.93
C ALA A 162 -9.91 -2.80 9.25
N GLY A 163 -8.65 -3.25 9.36
CA GLY A 163 -7.49 -2.38 9.56
C GLY A 163 -7.30 -1.38 8.42
N PHE A 164 -7.52 -1.83 7.18
CA PHE A 164 -7.46 -1.00 5.98
C PHE A 164 -8.48 0.14 6.03
N VAL A 165 -9.75 -0.20 6.31
CA VAL A 165 -10.83 0.79 6.45
C VAL A 165 -10.57 1.72 7.62
N GLY A 166 -10.15 1.19 8.77
CA GLY A 166 -9.81 1.96 9.96
C GLY A 166 -8.70 2.99 9.69
N LEU A 167 -7.59 2.57 9.08
CA LEU A 167 -6.51 3.49 8.67
C LEU A 167 -6.98 4.52 7.64
N GLY A 168 -7.85 4.13 6.72
CA GLY A 168 -8.45 5.05 5.76
C GLY A 168 -9.29 6.15 6.44
N TYR A 169 -10.10 5.80 7.43
CA TYR A 169 -10.85 6.79 8.21
C TYR A 169 -9.93 7.66 9.08
N LEU A 170 -8.86 7.11 9.65
CA LEU A 170 -7.86 7.90 10.39
C LEU A 170 -7.18 8.93 9.49
N LEU A 171 -6.81 8.57 8.26
CA LEU A 171 -6.26 9.52 7.29
C LEU A 171 -7.27 10.64 6.95
N LEU A 172 -8.55 10.31 6.75
CA LEU A 172 -9.58 11.32 6.50
C LEU A 172 -9.82 12.22 7.72
N ALA A 173 -9.87 11.64 8.91
CA ALA A 173 -10.05 12.40 10.16
C ALA A 173 -8.89 13.37 10.38
N ALA A 174 -7.65 12.92 10.21
CA ALA A 174 -6.47 13.76 10.33
C ALA A 174 -6.46 14.94 9.35
N ALA A 175 -6.88 14.71 8.09
CA ALA A 175 -7.01 15.78 7.11
C ALA A 175 -8.10 16.80 7.49
N ARG A 176 -9.24 16.35 8.05
CA ARG A 176 -10.34 17.21 8.49
C ARG A 176 -9.95 18.07 9.70
N LEU A 177 -9.29 17.47 10.70
CA LEU A 177 -8.82 18.19 11.89
C LEU A 177 -7.85 19.30 11.51
N ARG A 178 -6.97 19.05 10.55
CA ARG A 178 -6.05 20.07 10.06
C ARG A 178 -6.79 21.22 9.38
N SER A 179 -7.75 20.94 8.50
CA SER A 179 -8.50 22.00 7.79
C SER A 179 -9.40 22.83 8.67
N ALA A 180 -9.74 22.34 9.87
CA ALA A 180 -10.50 23.10 10.86
C ALA A 180 -9.61 24.09 11.65
N ASN A 181 -8.28 23.89 11.62
CA ASN A 181 -7.31 24.71 12.37
C ASN A 181 -6.55 25.71 11.47
N THR A 182 -6.84 25.76 10.17
CA THR A 182 -6.29 26.72 9.19
C THR A 182 -7.36 27.67 8.71
#